data_e30ea69214630b55f03ca3f17264c97e
#
_entry.id   e30ea69214630b55f03ca3f17264c97e
#
_cell.length_a   1.000
_cell.length_b   1.000
_cell.length_c   1.000
_cell.angle_alpha   90.00
_cell.angle_beta   90.00
_cell.angle_gamma   90.00
#
_symmetry.space_group_name_H-M   'P 1'
#
loop_
_entity.id
_entity.type
_entity.pdbx_description
1 polymer ?
#
loop_
_entity_poly.entity_id
_entity_poly.type
_entity_poly.pdbx_seq_one_letter_code
_entity_poly.pdbx_strand_id
1 'polypeptide(L)'
;MRSRQLTDMGKRLLITALCALGLLSCTGQRSEGDFTFDELALLHTSDSIMRVLTIADSLDLQVLRSQSTDLSEAALLSEDYALLARLMVATVTHPSQDGVGIAGPQVGLNRRVVAVQRFDKPGEPFEVYPNISIVWASDSLASGPEGCLSVPDRRGEVLRSQEIVIEYASTDHENGLNMVKDTVKGFTAVIFQHEIDHLDGILYIDRL
;
A
#
# COMPACT_ATOMS: atom_id res chain seq x y z
N MET A 1 1.20 -98.60 -13.56
CA MET A 1 1.71 -97.98 -14.82
C MET A 1 1.50 -96.47 -14.74
N ARG A 2 2.57 -95.74 -14.80
CA ARG A 2 2.82 -94.37 -15.35
C ARG A 2 1.70 -93.36 -15.08
N SER A 3 2.00 -92.36 -14.34
CA SER A 3 2.81 -91.12 -14.48
C SER A 3 1.94 -89.95 -14.93
N ARG A 4 1.90 -88.89 -14.28
CA ARG A 4 2.75 -87.73 -14.40
C ARG A 4 2.31 -86.60 -13.46
N GLN A 5 3.24 -86.07 -12.78
CA GLN A 5 3.19 -84.80 -12.10
C GLN A 5 2.97 -83.68 -13.11
N LEU A 6 2.30 -82.65 -12.66
CA LEU A 6 2.49 -81.26 -13.18
C LEU A 6 2.38 -80.31 -12.01
N THR A 7 3.48 -79.77 -11.71
CA THR A 7 3.72 -78.69 -10.80
C THR A 7 3.10 -77.40 -11.32
N ASP A 8 2.30 -76.79 -10.52
CA ASP A 8 1.85 -75.37 -10.82
C ASP A 8 2.52 -74.43 -9.79
N MET A 9 3.46 -73.67 -10.30
CA MET A 9 4.23 -72.69 -9.57
C MET A 9 3.45 -71.42 -9.53
N GLY A 10 2.77 -71.17 -8.41
CA GLY A 10 2.06 -69.94 -8.16
C GLY A 10 2.98 -68.72 -8.14
N LYS A 11 2.79 -67.89 -9.16
CA LYS A 11 3.44 -66.57 -9.24
C LYS A 11 2.87 -65.66 -8.14
N ARG A 12 3.69 -65.40 -7.13
CA ARG A 12 3.40 -64.34 -6.16
C ARG A 12 3.62 -63.02 -6.85
N LEU A 13 2.53 -62.32 -7.14
CA LEU A 13 2.55 -60.95 -7.62
C LEU A 13 2.77 -60.01 -6.40
N LEU A 14 3.97 -59.52 -6.29
CA LEU A 14 4.32 -58.47 -5.33
C LEU A 14 3.72 -57.14 -5.86
N ILE A 15 2.62 -56.73 -5.28
CA ILE A 15 2.08 -55.38 -5.52
C ILE A 15 2.84 -54.44 -4.57
N THR A 16 3.87 -53.79 -5.06
CA THR A 16 4.50 -52.64 -4.40
C THR A 16 3.55 -51.44 -4.54
N ALA A 17 2.79 -51.14 -3.49
CA ALA A 17 2.05 -49.90 -3.36
C ALA A 17 3.04 -48.76 -3.18
N LEU A 18 3.28 -48.02 -4.25
CA LEU A 18 4.01 -46.76 -4.23
C LEU A 18 3.10 -45.70 -3.58
N CYS A 19 3.23 -45.47 -2.27
CA CYS A 19 2.65 -44.32 -1.60
C CYS A 19 3.37 -43.07 -2.11
N ALA A 20 2.86 -42.46 -3.15
CA ALA A 20 3.23 -41.09 -3.53
C ALA A 20 2.67 -40.17 -2.44
N LEU A 21 3.47 -39.83 -1.44
CA LEU A 21 3.21 -38.66 -0.60
C LEU A 21 3.29 -37.43 -1.50
N GLY A 22 2.14 -37.01 -2.01
CA GLY A 22 1.99 -35.70 -2.58
C GLY A 22 2.19 -34.67 -1.48
N LEU A 23 3.39 -34.12 -1.39
CA LEU A 23 3.60 -32.86 -0.69
C LEU A 23 2.76 -31.82 -1.43
N LEU A 24 1.56 -31.55 -0.94
CA LEU A 24 0.85 -30.32 -1.28
C LEU A 24 1.70 -29.17 -0.72
N SER A 25 2.63 -28.70 -1.54
CA SER A 25 3.24 -27.41 -1.35
C SER A 25 2.12 -26.40 -1.59
N CYS A 26 1.43 -25.96 -0.55
CA CYS A 26 0.63 -24.74 -0.56
C CYS A 26 1.61 -23.58 -0.68
N THR A 27 2.20 -23.39 -1.86
CA THR A 27 2.71 -22.10 -2.25
C THR A 27 1.46 -21.25 -2.52
N GLY A 28 0.97 -20.56 -1.49
CA GLY A 28 -0.05 -19.54 -1.66
C GLY A 28 0.47 -18.58 -2.74
N GLN A 29 -0.14 -18.67 -3.93
CA GLN A 29 0.20 -17.79 -5.03
C GLN A 29 -0.28 -16.41 -4.59
N ARG A 30 0.66 -15.48 -4.35
CA ARG A 30 0.31 -14.10 -4.01
C ARG A 30 -0.46 -13.52 -5.18
N SER A 31 -1.57 -12.87 -4.89
CA SER A 31 -2.36 -12.17 -5.91
C SER A 31 -1.69 -10.84 -6.27
N GLU A 32 -2.01 -10.34 -7.43
CA GLU A 32 -1.66 -8.96 -7.79
C GLU A 32 -2.28 -8.00 -6.75
N GLY A 33 -1.46 -7.09 -6.21
CA GLY A 33 -1.88 -6.17 -5.14
C GLY A 33 -1.58 -6.64 -3.71
N ASP A 34 -1.14 -7.88 -3.47
CA ASP A 34 -0.65 -8.30 -2.14
C ASP A 34 0.70 -7.63 -1.82
N PHE A 35 1.01 -7.49 -0.53
CA PHE A 35 2.33 -7.02 -0.11
C PHE A 35 3.42 -7.97 -0.59
N THR A 36 4.50 -7.43 -1.14
CA THR A 36 5.69 -8.19 -1.51
C THR A 36 6.47 -8.61 -0.26
N PHE A 37 7.45 -9.53 -0.41
CA PHE A 37 8.33 -9.92 0.70
C PHE A 37 9.15 -8.75 1.21
N ASP A 38 9.63 -7.88 0.31
CA ASP A 38 10.45 -6.73 0.67
C ASP A 38 9.61 -5.67 1.42
N GLU A 39 8.35 -5.44 1.00
CA GLU A 39 7.42 -4.56 1.71
C GLU A 39 7.12 -5.08 3.11
N LEU A 40 6.86 -6.39 3.27
CA LEU A 40 6.65 -6.99 4.58
C LEU A 40 7.90 -6.90 5.46
N ALA A 41 9.09 -7.15 4.89
CA ALA A 41 10.33 -6.98 5.62
C ALA A 41 10.52 -5.54 6.10
N LEU A 42 10.22 -4.55 5.25
CA LEU A 42 10.27 -3.14 5.61
C LEU A 42 9.30 -2.80 6.77
N LEU A 43 8.06 -3.28 6.70
CA LEU A 43 7.06 -3.07 7.74
C LEU A 43 7.48 -3.68 9.09
N HIS A 44 7.91 -4.93 9.08
CA HIS A 44 8.23 -5.68 10.31
C HIS A 44 9.61 -5.34 10.90
N THR A 45 10.47 -4.64 10.18
CA THR A 45 11.74 -4.13 10.71
C THR A 45 11.66 -2.68 11.21
N SER A 46 10.54 -2.00 10.99
CA SER A 46 10.30 -0.65 11.47
C SER A 46 9.83 -0.68 12.94
N ASP A 47 10.62 -0.12 13.86
CA ASP A 47 10.32 -0.17 15.31
C ASP A 47 9.12 0.73 15.68
N SER A 48 9.20 2.03 15.42
CA SER A 48 8.18 3.02 15.84
C SER A 48 7.75 3.97 14.72
N ILE A 49 8.68 4.31 13.84
CA ILE A 49 8.45 5.16 12.66
C ILE A 49 9.19 4.57 11.46
N MET A 50 8.76 4.93 10.27
CA MET A 50 9.42 4.55 9.03
C MET A 50 10.43 5.62 8.60
N ARG A 51 11.45 5.20 7.84
CA ARG A 51 12.36 6.16 7.21
C ARG A 51 11.63 6.92 6.10
N VAL A 52 11.69 8.24 6.11
CA VAL A 52 11.18 9.06 5.01
C VAL A 52 12.23 9.14 3.90
N LEU A 53 11.85 8.76 2.70
CA LEU A 53 12.68 8.82 1.50
C LEU A 53 12.80 10.26 1.00
N THR A 54 13.98 10.62 0.47
CA THR A 54 14.22 11.98 -0.02
C THR A 54 14.84 12.01 -1.41
N ILE A 55 14.64 13.09 -2.11
CA ILE A 55 15.24 13.32 -3.45
C ILE A 55 16.77 13.46 -3.42
N ALA A 56 17.39 13.56 -2.24
CA ALA A 56 18.84 13.66 -2.09
C ALA A 56 19.54 12.31 -2.37
N ASP A 57 18.84 11.19 -2.18
CA ASP A 57 19.31 9.85 -2.51
C ASP A 57 18.73 9.39 -3.84
N SER A 58 19.57 8.85 -4.72
CA SER A 58 19.15 8.43 -6.07
C SER A 58 18.28 7.18 -6.08
N LEU A 59 18.42 6.28 -5.11
CA LEU A 59 17.56 5.11 -4.96
C LEU A 59 16.19 5.50 -4.40
N ASP A 60 16.18 6.39 -3.41
CA ASP A 60 14.95 6.97 -2.89
C ASP A 60 14.17 7.68 -4.01
N LEU A 61 14.87 8.47 -4.83
CA LEU A 61 14.26 9.19 -5.95
C LEU A 61 13.60 8.23 -6.95
N GLN A 62 14.17 7.07 -7.21
CA GLN A 62 13.55 6.07 -8.07
C GLN A 62 12.22 5.57 -7.50
N VAL A 63 12.15 5.32 -6.19
CA VAL A 63 10.90 4.93 -5.52
C VAL A 63 9.89 6.07 -5.57
N LEU A 64 10.30 7.29 -5.21
CA LEU A 64 9.45 8.48 -5.21
C LEU A 64 8.89 8.86 -6.60
N ARG A 65 9.55 8.44 -7.68
CA ARG A 65 9.14 8.68 -9.07
C ARG A 65 8.39 7.51 -9.70
N SER A 66 8.24 6.40 -8.97
CA SER A 66 7.49 5.24 -9.47
C SER A 66 6.00 5.39 -9.20
N GLN A 67 5.19 4.88 -10.11
CA GLN A 67 3.75 4.83 -9.93
C GLN A 67 3.38 3.77 -8.89
N SER A 68 2.46 4.12 -8.00
CA SER A 68 1.92 3.22 -6.98
C SER A 68 0.79 2.35 -7.52
N THR A 69 0.65 1.15 -6.96
CA THR A 69 -0.40 0.19 -7.27
C THR A 69 -1.38 0.03 -6.11
N ASP A 70 -2.59 -0.42 -6.41
CA ASP A 70 -3.59 -0.73 -5.41
C ASP A 70 -3.17 -1.93 -4.56
N LEU A 71 -3.67 -1.97 -3.33
CA LEU A 71 -3.65 -3.15 -2.48
C LEU A 71 -4.84 -4.05 -2.78
N SER A 72 -4.63 -5.36 -2.76
CA SER A 72 -5.72 -6.33 -2.86
C SER A 72 -6.64 -6.27 -1.64
N GLU A 73 -7.86 -6.80 -1.76
CA GLU A 73 -8.77 -6.94 -0.63
C GLU A 73 -8.14 -7.74 0.51
N ALA A 74 -7.45 -8.84 0.19
CA ALA A 74 -6.75 -9.66 1.19
C ALA A 74 -5.66 -8.87 1.93
N ALA A 75 -4.90 -8.02 1.20
CA ALA A 75 -3.91 -7.15 1.82
C ALA A 75 -4.56 -6.11 2.72
N LEU A 76 -5.65 -5.47 2.28
CA LEU A 76 -6.37 -4.44 3.05
C LEU A 76 -7.01 -4.97 4.34
N LEU A 77 -7.40 -6.24 4.37
CA LEU A 77 -7.97 -6.90 5.55
C LEU A 77 -6.90 -7.55 6.45
N SER A 78 -5.62 -7.42 6.13
CA SER A 78 -4.53 -8.03 6.87
C SER A 78 -4.05 -7.19 8.06
N GLU A 79 -3.40 -7.84 9.03
CA GLU A 79 -2.69 -7.16 10.11
C GLU A 79 -1.51 -6.31 9.60
N ASP A 80 -0.92 -6.68 8.45
CA ASP A 80 0.16 -5.94 7.82
C ASP A 80 -0.31 -4.57 7.32
N TYR A 81 -1.53 -4.48 6.78
CA TYR A 81 -2.12 -3.18 6.43
C TYR A 81 -2.39 -2.33 7.69
N ALA A 82 -2.92 -2.93 8.74
CA ALA A 82 -3.13 -2.22 10.00
C ALA A 82 -1.80 -1.71 10.60
N LEU A 83 -0.72 -2.50 10.45
CA LEU A 83 0.63 -2.10 10.82
C LEU A 83 1.13 -0.93 9.97
N LEU A 84 0.98 -1.01 8.64
CA LEU A 84 1.34 0.07 7.72
C LEU A 84 0.64 1.38 8.08
N ALA A 85 -0.69 1.33 8.25
CA ALA A 85 -1.50 2.50 8.59
C ALA A 85 -1.02 3.16 9.89
N ARG A 86 -0.76 2.37 10.93
CA ARG A 86 -0.23 2.85 12.20
C ARG A 86 1.17 3.47 12.05
N LEU A 87 2.06 2.82 11.32
CA LEU A 87 3.43 3.31 11.11
C LEU A 87 3.45 4.60 10.28
N MET A 88 2.60 4.73 9.25
CA MET A 88 2.49 5.96 8.47
C MET A 88 2.06 7.14 9.34
N VAL A 89 1.01 6.96 10.14
CA VAL A 89 0.54 8.01 11.08
C VAL A 89 1.62 8.33 12.10
N ALA A 90 2.26 7.32 12.72
CA ALA A 90 3.33 7.54 13.68
C ALA A 90 4.53 8.29 13.05
N THR A 91 4.82 8.02 11.77
CA THR A 91 5.91 8.69 11.05
C THR A 91 5.58 10.16 10.80
N VAL A 92 4.43 10.47 10.21
CA VAL A 92 4.09 11.84 9.84
C VAL A 92 3.88 12.74 11.05
N THR A 93 3.38 12.20 12.17
CA THR A 93 3.16 12.94 13.43
C THR A 93 4.39 13.00 14.33
N HIS A 94 5.48 12.30 13.97
CA HIS A 94 6.69 12.31 14.79
C HIS A 94 7.30 13.72 14.84
N PRO A 95 7.76 14.21 16.00
CA PRO A 95 8.29 15.58 16.16
C PRO A 95 9.45 15.93 15.22
N SER A 96 10.16 14.93 14.67
CA SER A 96 11.22 15.16 13.69
C SER A 96 10.69 15.40 12.26
N GLN A 97 9.42 15.09 11.98
CA GLN A 97 8.79 15.23 10.67
C GLN A 97 7.79 16.39 10.66
N ASP A 98 6.91 16.46 11.68
CA ASP A 98 5.90 17.52 11.87
C ASP A 98 5.10 17.78 10.56
N GLY A 99 4.66 16.68 9.92
CA GLY A 99 3.93 16.72 8.65
C GLY A 99 2.43 16.69 8.85
N VAL A 100 1.68 17.09 7.81
CA VAL A 100 0.21 17.05 7.76
C VAL A 100 -0.34 15.97 6.83
N GLY A 101 0.55 15.33 6.05
CA GLY A 101 0.24 14.22 5.16
C GLY A 101 1.49 13.42 4.84
N ILE A 102 1.31 12.16 4.45
CA ILE A 102 2.36 11.26 3.97
C ILE A 102 1.76 10.19 3.05
N ALA A 103 2.49 9.85 1.99
CA ALA A 103 2.12 8.83 1.01
C ALA A 103 3.00 7.58 1.12
N GLY A 104 2.48 6.44 0.68
CA GLY A 104 3.19 5.16 0.65
C GLY A 104 4.59 5.23 0.04
N PRO A 105 4.80 5.85 -1.16
CA PRO A 105 6.13 6.00 -1.74
C PRO A 105 7.14 6.71 -0.85
N GLN A 106 6.71 7.68 -0.04
CA GLN A 106 7.60 8.40 0.87
C GLN A 106 8.16 7.54 1.99
N VAL A 107 7.53 6.42 2.29
CA VAL A 107 8.00 5.43 3.28
C VAL A 107 8.50 4.14 2.62
N GLY A 108 8.72 4.14 1.31
CA GLY A 108 9.33 3.03 0.59
C GLY A 108 8.34 2.01 0.03
N LEU A 109 7.03 2.27 0.10
CA LEU A 109 6.00 1.37 -0.45
C LEU A 109 5.28 2.05 -1.61
N ASN A 110 5.48 1.58 -2.84
CA ASN A 110 4.73 2.07 -4.01
C ASN A 110 3.30 1.49 -4.04
N ARG A 111 2.54 1.77 -2.96
CA ARG A 111 1.13 1.40 -2.76
C ARG A 111 0.27 2.65 -2.64
N ARG A 112 -0.94 2.58 -3.21
CA ARG A 112 -1.87 3.71 -3.19
C ARG A 112 -2.50 3.87 -1.81
N VAL A 113 -1.69 4.32 -0.85
CA VAL A 113 -2.11 4.61 0.54
C VAL A 113 -1.57 5.98 0.93
N VAL A 114 -2.42 6.82 1.52
CA VAL A 114 -2.01 8.10 2.11
C VAL A 114 -2.54 8.21 3.54
N ALA A 115 -1.80 8.89 4.41
CA ALA A 115 -2.28 9.34 5.71
C ALA A 115 -2.36 10.88 5.69
N VAL A 116 -3.51 11.45 6.06
CA VAL A 116 -3.80 12.89 5.95
C VAL A 116 -4.45 13.39 7.22
N GLN A 117 -4.01 14.56 7.71
CA GLN A 117 -4.69 15.28 8.79
C GLN A 117 -5.94 15.97 8.24
N ARG A 118 -7.10 15.63 8.83
CA ARG A 118 -8.42 16.10 8.41
C ARG A 118 -8.79 17.40 9.14
N PHE A 119 -8.18 18.53 8.74
CA PHE A 119 -8.50 19.86 9.29
C PHE A 119 -9.97 20.26 9.08
N ASP A 120 -10.66 19.61 8.17
CA ASP A 120 -12.08 19.79 7.89
C ASP A 120 -13.01 18.99 8.83
N LYS A 121 -12.45 18.15 9.72
CA LYS A 121 -13.19 17.35 10.70
C LYS A 121 -12.94 17.81 12.14
N PRO A 122 -13.94 17.64 13.05
CA PRO A 122 -13.73 17.95 14.47
C PRO A 122 -12.57 17.17 15.07
N GLY A 123 -11.66 17.86 15.76
CA GLY A 123 -10.47 17.25 16.38
C GLY A 123 -9.32 17.01 15.43
N GLU A 124 -9.46 17.36 14.15
CA GLU A 124 -8.42 17.31 13.12
C GLU A 124 -7.65 15.96 13.10
N PRO A 125 -8.36 14.80 13.06
CA PRO A 125 -7.73 13.50 13.16
C PRO A 125 -6.85 13.21 11.94
N PHE A 126 -5.80 12.38 12.14
CA PHE A 126 -5.15 11.71 11.02
C PHE A 126 -5.97 10.49 10.62
N GLU A 127 -6.26 10.39 9.34
CA GLU A 127 -6.96 9.24 8.75
C GLU A 127 -6.15 8.65 7.60
N VAL A 128 -6.28 7.32 7.38
CA VAL A 128 -5.53 6.59 6.36
C VAL A 128 -6.49 6.13 5.26
N TYR A 129 -6.10 6.36 4.01
CA TYR A 129 -6.93 6.17 2.83
C TYR A 129 -6.24 5.23 1.84
N PRO A 130 -6.61 3.93 1.82
CA PRO A 130 -6.07 2.98 0.84
C PRO A 130 -6.78 3.06 -0.50
N ASN A 131 -6.05 2.71 -1.56
CA ASN A 131 -6.53 2.67 -2.94
C ASN A 131 -7.22 3.97 -3.38
N ILE A 132 -6.64 5.09 -2.90
CA ILE A 132 -7.23 6.42 -3.07
C ILE A 132 -6.94 6.98 -4.46
N SER A 133 -7.93 7.69 -5.00
CA SER A 133 -7.82 8.52 -6.21
C SER A 133 -8.70 9.76 -6.10
N ILE A 134 -8.39 10.79 -6.91
CA ILE A 134 -9.28 11.93 -7.14
C ILE A 134 -10.17 11.59 -8.33
N VAL A 135 -11.50 11.57 -8.11
CA VAL A 135 -12.47 11.27 -9.18
C VAL A 135 -13.13 12.52 -9.74
N TRP A 136 -12.98 13.67 -9.07
CA TRP A 136 -13.41 14.96 -9.54
C TRP A 136 -12.62 16.08 -8.83
N ALA A 137 -12.38 17.18 -9.54
CA ALA A 137 -11.77 18.38 -8.98
C ALA A 137 -12.44 19.63 -9.55
N SER A 138 -12.58 20.66 -8.73
CA SER A 138 -13.19 21.93 -9.12
C SER A 138 -12.27 22.74 -10.05
N ASP A 139 -12.88 23.55 -10.92
CA ASP A 139 -12.16 24.57 -11.71
C ASP A 139 -11.74 25.78 -10.85
N SER A 140 -12.25 25.90 -9.62
CA SER A 140 -11.83 26.92 -8.67
C SER A 140 -10.45 26.57 -8.12
N LEU A 141 -9.46 27.35 -8.49
CA LEU A 141 -8.07 27.14 -8.11
C LEU A 141 -7.60 28.22 -7.14
N ALA A 142 -6.68 27.88 -6.25
CA ALA A 142 -5.92 28.85 -5.46
C ALA A 142 -4.45 28.43 -5.38
N SER A 143 -3.57 29.44 -5.42
CA SER A 143 -2.16 29.25 -5.16
C SER A 143 -1.87 29.27 -3.68
N GLY A 144 -0.97 28.43 -3.23
CA GLY A 144 -0.50 28.41 -1.86
C GLY A 144 0.88 27.76 -1.71
N PRO A 145 1.59 28.07 -0.62
CA PRO A 145 2.90 27.53 -0.37
C PRO A 145 2.84 26.06 -0.01
N GLU A 146 3.62 25.25 -0.70
CA GLU A 146 3.84 23.83 -0.38
C GLU A 146 5.29 23.56 -0.02
N GLY A 147 5.48 22.56 0.86
CA GLY A 147 6.73 21.90 1.15
C GLY A 147 6.49 20.41 1.24
N CYS A 148 7.54 19.60 1.26
CA CYS A 148 7.42 18.15 1.28
C CYS A 148 8.54 17.54 2.12
N LEU A 149 8.21 16.54 2.92
CA LEU A 149 9.19 15.78 3.72
C LEU A 149 10.26 15.11 2.82
N SER A 150 9.87 14.70 1.62
CA SER A 150 10.78 14.09 0.64
C SER A 150 11.61 15.11 -0.16
N VAL A 151 11.30 16.42 -0.05
CA VAL A 151 12.02 17.52 -0.71
C VAL A 151 12.45 18.54 0.34
N PRO A 152 13.42 18.20 1.19
CA PRO A 152 13.82 19.05 2.32
C PRO A 152 14.34 20.41 1.87
N ASP A 153 14.21 21.40 2.75
CA ASP A 153 14.73 22.76 2.59
C ASP A 153 14.21 23.54 1.37
N ARG A 154 13.13 23.07 0.74
CA ARG A 154 12.50 23.74 -0.41
C ARG A 154 11.03 23.99 -0.17
N ARG A 155 10.55 25.13 -0.65
CA ARG A 155 9.13 25.49 -0.69
C ARG A 155 8.83 26.16 -2.03
N GLY A 156 7.55 26.12 -2.45
CA GLY A 156 7.11 26.77 -3.68
C GLY A 156 5.61 27.00 -3.68
N GLU A 157 5.15 27.89 -4.55
CA GLU A 157 3.73 28.20 -4.74
C GLU A 157 3.14 27.24 -5.76
N VAL A 158 2.12 26.49 -5.34
CA VAL A 158 1.43 25.51 -6.21
C VAL A 158 -0.03 25.88 -6.36
N LEU A 159 -0.55 25.74 -7.57
CA LEU A 159 -1.95 25.98 -7.89
C LEU A 159 -2.75 24.68 -7.69
N ARG A 160 -3.75 24.70 -6.80
CA ARG A 160 -4.56 23.53 -6.45
C ARG A 160 -6.05 23.82 -6.53
N SER A 161 -6.82 22.80 -6.89
CA SER A 161 -8.29 22.82 -6.79
C SER A 161 -8.74 22.99 -5.35
N GLN A 162 -9.74 23.86 -5.14
CA GLN A 162 -10.25 24.19 -3.81
C GLN A 162 -11.26 23.19 -3.28
N GLU A 163 -11.80 22.34 -4.15
CA GLU A 163 -12.70 21.26 -3.81
C GLU A 163 -12.40 20.06 -4.69
N ILE A 164 -12.34 18.88 -4.07
CA ILE A 164 -12.12 17.59 -4.76
C ILE A 164 -13.10 16.55 -4.24
N VAL A 165 -13.38 15.54 -5.06
CA VAL A 165 -14.01 14.31 -4.63
C VAL A 165 -12.96 13.21 -4.71
N ILE A 166 -12.65 12.63 -3.56
CA ILE A 166 -11.80 11.45 -3.45
C ILE A 166 -12.65 10.19 -3.45
N GLU A 167 -12.10 9.10 -3.99
CA GLU A 167 -12.64 7.74 -3.88
C GLU A 167 -11.56 6.84 -3.29
N TYR A 168 -11.92 6.02 -2.32
CA TYR A 168 -10.98 5.15 -1.61
C TYR A 168 -11.65 3.88 -1.10
N ALA A 169 -10.87 2.86 -0.79
CA ALA A 169 -11.38 1.62 -0.21
C ALA A 169 -11.65 1.81 1.29
N SER A 170 -12.88 1.54 1.72
CA SER A 170 -13.23 1.45 3.14
C SER A 170 -12.94 0.04 3.65
N THR A 171 -12.24 -0.04 4.78
CA THR A 171 -11.93 -1.30 5.48
C THR A 171 -12.89 -1.55 6.64
N ASP A 172 -14.17 -1.24 6.46
CA ASP A 172 -15.18 -1.56 7.47
C ASP A 172 -15.38 -3.07 7.55
N HIS A 173 -14.95 -3.65 8.67
CA HIS A 173 -14.97 -5.10 8.92
C HIS A 173 -16.38 -5.72 8.94
N GLU A 174 -17.43 -4.91 9.06
CA GLU A 174 -18.82 -5.42 9.10
C GLU A 174 -19.41 -5.65 7.71
N ASN A 175 -18.96 -4.88 6.69
CA ASN A 175 -19.56 -4.87 5.35
C ASN A 175 -18.59 -5.29 4.24
N GLY A 176 -17.36 -5.72 4.57
CA GLY A 176 -16.32 -6.02 3.60
C GLY A 176 -15.70 -4.76 2.98
N LEU A 177 -15.01 -4.95 1.86
CA LEU A 177 -14.37 -3.86 1.13
C LEU A 177 -15.40 -3.11 0.28
N ASN A 178 -15.56 -1.83 0.53
CA ASN A 178 -16.43 -0.94 -0.26
C ASN A 178 -15.64 0.28 -0.72
N MET A 179 -15.90 0.75 -1.95
CA MET A 179 -15.38 2.04 -2.40
C MET A 179 -16.29 3.16 -1.88
N VAL A 180 -15.69 4.13 -1.22
CA VAL A 180 -16.37 5.27 -0.60
C VAL A 180 -15.91 6.55 -1.26
N LYS A 181 -16.84 7.49 -1.47
CA LYS A 181 -16.55 8.85 -1.96
C LYS A 181 -16.71 9.85 -0.83
N ASP A 182 -15.78 10.80 -0.77
CA ASP A 182 -15.84 11.93 0.15
C ASP A 182 -15.51 13.22 -0.59
N THR A 183 -16.21 14.31 -0.24
CA THR A 183 -15.97 15.64 -0.80
C THR A 183 -15.13 16.45 0.19
N VAL A 184 -13.95 16.86 -0.25
CA VAL A 184 -12.97 17.56 0.58
C VAL A 184 -12.72 18.96 0.02
N LYS A 185 -12.56 19.96 0.90
CA LYS A 185 -12.42 21.38 0.53
C LYS A 185 -11.24 22.06 1.23
N GLY A 186 -10.82 23.18 0.64
CA GLY A 186 -9.82 24.08 1.23
C GLY A 186 -8.47 23.40 1.46
N PHE A 187 -7.85 23.70 2.60
CA PHE A 187 -6.48 23.21 2.89
C PHE A 187 -6.38 21.69 2.91
N THR A 188 -7.37 20.98 3.45
CA THR A 188 -7.39 19.51 3.42
C THR A 188 -7.42 18.96 1.99
N ALA A 189 -8.13 19.63 1.05
CA ALA A 189 -8.10 19.25 -0.35
C ALA A 189 -6.72 19.46 -0.99
N VAL A 190 -5.97 20.49 -0.58
CA VAL A 190 -4.59 20.72 -1.01
C VAL A 190 -3.69 19.56 -0.55
N ILE A 191 -3.81 19.15 0.72
CA ILE A 191 -3.01 18.03 1.26
C ILE A 191 -3.30 16.76 0.47
N PHE A 192 -4.56 16.39 0.26
CA PHE A 192 -4.89 15.20 -0.54
C PHE A 192 -4.31 15.24 -1.95
N GLN A 193 -4.38 16.38 -2.62
CA GLN A 193 -3.81 16.54 -3.97
C GLN A 193 -2.29 16.33 -3.95
N HIS A 194 -1.60 16.86 -2.92
CA HIS A 194 -0.16 16.68 -2.73
C HIS A 194 0.19 15.19 -2.50
N GLU A 195 -0.53 14.51 -1.59
CA GLU A 195 -0.22 13.12 -1.27
C GLU A 195 -0.60 12.15 -2.40
N ILE A 196 -1.66 12.44 -3.16
CA ILE A 196 -2.06 11.63 -4.32
C ILE A 196 -1.08 11.83 -5.48
N ASP A 197 -0.51 13.03 -5.66
CA ASP A 197 0.58 13.23 -6.61
C ASP A 197 1.76 12.29 -6.36
N HIS A 198 2.15 12.08 -5.11
CA HIS A 198 3.20 11.12 -4.77
C HIS A 198 2.88 9.69 -5.24
N LEU A 199 1.60 9.28 -5.21
CA LEU A 199 1.18 7.96 -5.69
C LEU A 199 1.38 7.79 -7.20
N ASP A 200 1.39 8.89 -7.93
CA ASP A 200 1.59 8.94 -9.38
C ASP A 200 3.03 9.32 -9.77
N GLY A 201 3.96 9.34 -8.79
CA GLY A 201 5.37 9.67 -8.99
C GLY A 201 5.63 11.16 -9.25
N ILE A 202 4.66 12.03 -8.92
CA ILE A 202 4.73 13.47 -9.09
C ILE A 202 5.14 14.13 -7.77
N LEU A 203 6.08 15.04 -7.82
CA LEU A 203 6.45 15.87 -6.68
C LEU A 203 5.93 17.28 -6.87
N TYR A 204 5.61 17.99 -5.78
CA TYR A 204 5.10 19.37 -5.87
C TYR A 204 6.02 20.31 -6.69
N ILE A 205 7.34 20.04 -6.70
CA ILE A 205 8.32 20.79 -7.48
C ILE A 205 8.12 20.68 -9.00
N ASP A 206 7.36 19.72 -9.48
CA ASP A 206 7.00 19.55 -10.89
C ASP A 206 5.82 20.45 -11.30
N ARG A 207 5.18 21.07 -10.31
CA ARG A 207 4.01 21.96 -10.48
C ARG A 207 4.33 23.45 -10.24
N LEU A 208 5.62 23.76 -10.00
CA LEU A 208 6.11 25.14 -9.81
C LEU A 208 6.15 25.92 -11.12
#